data_7ce8fd4478ab68fb39aef7ac62da717b
#
_entry.id   7ce8fd4478ab68fb39aef7ac62da717b
#
_cell.length_a   1.000
_cell.length_b   1.000
_cell.length_c   1.000
_cell.angle_alpha   90.00
_cell.angle_beta   90.00
_cell.angle_gamma   90.00
#
_symmetry.space_group_name_H-M   'P 1'
#
loop_
_entity.id
_entity.type
_entity.pdbx_description
1 polymer ?
#
loop_
_entity_poly.entity_id
_entity_poly.type
_entity_poly.pdbx_seq_one_letter_code
_entity_poly.pdbx_strand_id
1 'polypeptide(L)'
;MDTAESLYWPGYFSMIVFYAIIFYIGLYAGKVRQSNNSDEVLLAGRNMPLFVAVFTMSATWVGGGYINGAAEYTMSDGLAWVQAPWGYAMSLILGGIFFARKMRRYEFTTLIDPLRQRYGKKMGAILTLPAVTAEIFWTAAILTALGTTFGTVLGLDFTTSIILSAAIAIAYTAIGGLWAVALTDVIQLALLLGGLALVIPFALVHVGGWENAWETYQSGKGIVSSLFPPIDGWRHEGWGNYYWLWWDSMLLLMLGGIPWQVYFQRVLASKDEKTAMWLSIIAGGVCILAAIPAIVIGVIGDVVVWESVGAPVPEEPALVLPYVVRYLTNPIVATIGLGAIAAAVMSSVDSSILSASSMASWNVYRPLFKPNITSEQLSKVLKRVIWIIGISATLLALQVKSVYALWFLCSDFVYAILFPQLVTALFDKKANRYGSMAGLAVSLILRVGGGDPTLGIPTMIPYPMIEDGNVLFPFRTLAMVSGLVTIIVVSRLTNSICKPTQLSKPKKGEV
;
A
#
# COMPACT_ATOMS: atom_id res chain seq x y z
N MET A 1 -0.77 -15.08 36.86
CA MET A 1 -1.85 -16.05 37.08
C MET A 1 -2.60 -16.17 35.78
N ASP A 2 -2.44 -17.35 35.16
CA ASP A 2 -2.94 -17.66 33.83
C ASP A 2 -4.46 -17.54 33.71
N THR A 3 -4.97 -16.46 33.18
CA THR A 3 -6.23 -16.50 32.48
C THR A 3 -5.90 -16.98 31.07
N ALA A 4 -5.96 -18.28 30.85
CA ALA A 4 -6.09 -18.84 29.52
C ALA A 4 -7.29 -18.11 28.90
N GLU A 5 -7.03 -17.12 28.04
CA GLU A 5 -8.08 -16.45 27.29
C GLU A 5 -8.85 -17.54 26.54
N SER A 6 -10.11 -17.73 26.95
CA SER A 6 -10.96 -18.73 26.31
C SER A 6 -11.00 -18.46 24.81
N LEU A 7 -10.65 -19.47 24.04
CA LEU A 7 -10.62 -19.47 22.57
C LEU A 7 -11.89 -18.77 22.04
N TYR A 8 -11.73 -17.68 21.29
CA TYR A 8 -12.87 -16.95 20.74
C TYR A 8 -13.42 -17.69 19.50
N TRP A 9 -14.24 -18.70 19.74
CA TRP A 9 -14.81 -19.57 18.72
C TRP A 9 -15.48 -18.86 17.54
N PRO A 10 -16.23 -17.73 17.71
CA PRO A 10 -16.79 -16.99 16.59
C PRO A 10 -15.73 -16.45 15.64
N GLY A 11 -14.60 -16.00 16.16
CA GLY A 11 -13.46 -15.53 15.34
C GLY A 11 -12.82 -16.65 14.52
N TYR A 12 -12.61 -17.81 15.14
CA TYR A 12 -12.08 -19.02 14.44
C TYR A 12 -13.01 -19.46 13.31
N PHE A 13 -14.30 -19.57 13.59
CA PHE A 13 -15.27 -19.96 12.58
C PHE A 13 -15.30 -18.97 11.40
N SER A 14 -15.32 -17.68 11.69
CA SER A 14 -15.24 -16.62 10.68
C SER A 14 -14.03 -16.77 9.76
N MET A 15 -12.86 -17.00 10.35
CA MET A 15 -11.62 -17.19 9.58
C MET A 15 -11.67 -18.42 8.68
N ILE A 16 -12.07 -19.57 9.22
CA ILE A 16 -12.13 -20.83 8.46
C ILE A 16 -13.08 -20.65 7.26
N VAL A 17 -14.25 -20.09 7.49
CA VAL A 17 -15.25 -19.84 6.42
C VAL A 17 -14.70 -18.85 5.41
N PHE A 18 -14.10 -17.75 5.87
CA PHE A 18 -13.50 -16.73 4.99
C PHE A 18 -12.39 -17.33 4.11
N TYR A 19 -11.43 -18.04 4.70
CA TYR A 19 -10.34 -18.67 3.94
C TYR A 19 -10.85 -19.74 2.97
N ALA A 20 -11.85 -20.52 3.35
CA ALA A 20 -12.46 -21.52 2.48
C ALA A 20 -13.12 -20.85 1.25
N ILE A 21 -13.85 -19.74 1.44
CA ILE A 21 -14.45 -18.96 0.36
C ILE A 21 -13.38 -18.40 -0.57
N ILE A 22 -12.35 -17.74 -0.03
CA ILE A 22 -11.26 -17.16 -0.82
C ILE A 22 -10.52 -18.23 -1.62
N PHE A 23 -10.20 -19.35 -0.98
CA PHE A 23 -9.55 -20.46 -1.66
C PHE A 23 -10.39 -21.05 -2.78
N TYR A 24 -11.70 -21.23 -2.55
CA TYR A 24 -12.63 -21.69 -3.59
C TYR A 24 -12.71 -20.75 -4.78
N ILE A 25 -12.78 -19.42 -4.53
CA ILE A 25 -12.78 -18.39 -5.57
C ILE A 25 -11.46 -18.40 -6.33
N GLY A 26 -10.32 -18.52 -5.62
CA GLY A 26 -9.01 -18.63 -6.25
C GLY A 26 -8.90 -19.84 -7.20
N LEU A 27 -9.46 -20.97 -6.82
CA LEU A 27 -9.56 -22.15 -7.70
C LEU A 27 -10.50 -21.91 -8.88
N TYR A 28 -11.63 -21.25 -8.67
CA TYR A 28 -12.57 -20.89 -9.75
C TYR A 28 -11.93 -19.93 -10.75
N ALA A 29 -11.19 -18.94 -10.29
CA ALA A 29 -10.46 -18.00 -11.14
C ALA A 29 -9.48 -18.70 -12.07
N GLY A 30 -8.89 -19.81 -11.64
CA GLY A 30 -8.06 -20.66 -12.50
C GLY A 30 -8.80 -21.21 -13.73
N LYS A 31 -10.15 -21.33 -13.67
CA LYS A 31 -11.00 -21.74 -14.80
C LYS A 31 -11.35 -20.57 -15.73
N VAL A 32 -11.41 -19.34 -15.20
CA VAL A 32 -11.68 -18.12 -15.98
C VAL A 32 -10.48 -17.74 -16.85
N ARG A 33 -9.28 -18.11 -16.41
CA ARG A 33 -8.05 -17.83 -17.13
C ARG A 33 -7.99 -18.60 -18.45
N GLN A 34 -7.80 -17.89 -19.57
CA GLN A 34 -7.84 -18.46 -20.92
C GLN A 34 -6.55 -19.20 -21.30
N SER A 35 -5.41 -18.84 -20.72
CA SER A 35 -4.12 -19.46 -20.99
C SER A 35 -3.15 -19.37 -19.81
N ASN A 36 -2.05 -20.14 -19.87
CA ASN A 36 -0.97 -20.09 -18.87
C ASN A 36 0.20 -19.17 -19.28
N ASN A 37 -0.01 -18.27 -20.24
CA ASN A 37 1.02 -17.35 -20.67
C ASN A 37 1.24 -16.22 -19.66
N SER A 38 2.40 -15.54 -19.75
CA SER A 38 2.76 -14.48 -18.80
C SER A 38 1.82 -13.28 -18.84
N ASP A 39 1.26 -12.92 -19.99
CA ASP A 39 0.36 -11.76 -20.13
C ASP A 39 -0.97 -12.02 -19.40
N GLU A 40 -1.49 -13.25 -19.49
CA GLU A 40 -2.70 -13.65 -18.76
C GLU A 40 -2.48 -13.69 -17.25
N VAL A 41 -1.33 -14.19 -16.80
CA VAL A 41 -1.01 -14.28 -15.37
C VAL A 41 -0.71 -12.91 -14.76
N LEU A 42 0.00 -12.04 -15.50
CA LEU A 42 0.43 -10.73 -15.00
C LEU A 42 -0.63 -9.65 -15.17
N LEU A 43 -1.40 -9.68 -16.27
CA LEU A 43 -2.26 -8.58 -16.71
C LEU A 43 -3.69 -9.03 -17.05
N ALA A 44 -4.08 -10.24 -16.67
CA ALA A 44 -5.43 -10.78 -16.95
C ALA A 44 -5.83 -10.62 -18.45
N GLY A 45 -4.89 -10.86 -19.37
CA GLY A 45 -5.08 -10.73 -20.81
C GLY A 45 -5.41 -9.32 -21.28
N ARG A 46 -5.20 -8.28 -20.47
CA ARG A 46 -5.50 -6.86 -20.74
C ARG A 46 -6.97 -6.60 -21.07
N ASN A 47 -7.87 -7.39 -20.52
CA ASN A 47 -9.31 -7.32 -20.80
C ASN A 47 -10.16 -7.14 -19.54
N MET A 48 -9.59 -6.53 -18.49
CA MET A 48 -10.29 -6.32 -17.24
C MET A 48 -11.37 -5.24 -17.40
N PRO A 49 -12.65 -5.54 -17.10
CA PRO A 49 -13.75 -4.59 -17.21
C PRO A 49 -13.69 -3.57 -16.07
N LEU A 50 -14.25 -2.37 -16.28
CA LEU A 50 -14.19 -1.24 -15.35
C LEU A 50 -14.64 -1.60 -13.93
N PHE A 51 -15.76 -2.31 -13.79
CA PHE A 51 -16.29 -2.70 -12.48
C PHE A 51 -15.27 -3.53 -11.67
N VAL A 52 -14.76 -4.62 -12.25
CA VAL A 52 -13.75 -5.47 -11.60
C VAL A 52 -12.47 -4.69 -11.32
N ALA A 53 -12.04 -3.85 -12.27
CA ALA A 53 -10.84 -3.05 -12.13
C ALA A 53 -10.94 -2.02 -10.99
N VAL A 54 -12.09 -1.37 -10.80
CA VAL A 54 -12.35 -0.44 -9.69
C VAL A 54 -12.33 -1.19 -8.36
N PHE A 55 -13.00 -2.33 -8.28
CA PHE A 55 -13.08 -3.11 -7.04
C PHE A 55 -11.70 -3.64 -6.64
N THR A 56 -10.97 -4.26 -7.58
CA THR A 56 -9.62 -4.78 -7.26
C THR A 56 -8.62 -3.65 -6.94
N MET A 57 -8.72 -2.48 -7.61
CA MET A 57 -7.90 -1.34 -7.26
C MET A 57 -8.19 -0.84 -5.85
N SER A 58 -9.46 -0.65 -5.52
CA SER A 58 -9.89 -0.15 -4.21
C SER A 58 -9.54 -1.15 -3.10
N ALA A 59 -9.84 -2.44 -3.28
CA ALA A 59 -9.53 -3.50 -2.31
C ALA A 59 -8.02 -3.58 -2.02
N THR A 60 -7.20 -3.43 -3.06
CA THR A 60 -5.75 -3.46 -2.91
C THR A 60 -5.22 -2.27 -2.10
N TRP A 61 -5.77 -1.06 -2.32
CA TRP A 61 -5.36 0.15 -1.61
C TRP A 61 -5.91 0.21 -0.19
N VAL A 62 -7.16 -0.23 0.00
CA VAL A 62 -7.84 -0.27 1.30
C VAL A 62 -7.49 -1.56 2.04
N GLY A 63 -6.21 -1.75 2.29
CA GLY A 63 -5.69 -2.92 3.00
C GLY A 63 -5.63 -2.74 4.52
N GLY A 64 -5.07 -3.73 5.20
CA GLY A 64 -4.95 -3.76 6.65
C GLY A 64 -4.24 -2.54 7.23
N GLY A 65 -3.10 -2.15 6.67
CA GLY A 65 -2.38 -0.94 7.11
C GLY A 65 -3.19 0.35 6.92
N TYR A 66 -4.04 0.39 5.88
CA TYR A 66 -4.90 1.52 5.60
C TYR A 66 -6.02 1.66 6.64
N ILE A 67 -6.81 0.59 6.89
CA ILE A 67 -7.95 0.65 7.81
C ILE A 67 -7.51 0.62 9.27
N ASN A 68 -6.56 -0.25 9.63
CA ASN A 68 -6.04 -0.29 11.00
C ASN A 68 -5.29 0.99 11.31
N GLY A 69 -4.43 1.47 10.42
CA GLY A 69 -3.71 2.72 10.60
C GLY A 69 -4.62 3.95 10.65
N ALA A 70 -5.72 3.97 9.89
CA ALA A 70 -6.70 5.06 10.00
C ALA A 70 -7.37 5.09 11.39
N ALA A 71 -7.77 3.95 11.94
CA ALA A 71 -8.35 3.87 13.27
C ALA A 71 -7.30 4.17 14.35
N GLU A 72 -6.09 3.60 14.25
CA GLU A 72 -4.95 3.80 15.14
C GLU A 72 -4.62 5.29 15.26
N TYR A 73 -4.34 5.96 14.14
CA TYR A 73 -3.94 7.37 14.14
C TYR A 73 -5.09 8.31 14.55
N THR A 74 -6.33 7.95 14.26
CA THR A 74 -7.49 8.69 14.80
C THR A 74 -7.47 8.67 16.32
N MET A 75 -7.21 7.50 16.92
CA MET A 75 -7.16 7.35 18.38
C MET A 75 -5.91 7.99 18.98
N SER A 76 -4.71 7.73 18.44
CA SER A 76 -3.43 8.16 19.06
C SER A 76 -3.08 9.62 18.78
N ASP A 77 -3.00 9.99 17.50
CA ASP A 77 -2.40 11.24 17.04
C ASP A 77 -3.42 12.31 16.63
N GLY A 78 -4.67 11.90 16.42
CA GLY A 78 -5.74 12.76 15.97
C GLY A 78 -5.98 12.74 14.46
N LEU A 79 -7.17 13.19 14.06
CA LEU A 79 -7.68 13.06 12.71
C LEU A 79 -6.79 13.76 11.64
N ALA A 80 -6.12 14.85 12.01
CA ALA A 80 -5.21 15.55 11.12
C ALA A 80 -4.06 14.66 10.61
N TRP A 81 -3.62 13.69 11.41
CA TRP A 81 -2.55 12.78 11.07
C TRP A 81 -3.01 11.52 10.32
N VAL A 82 -4.31 11.35 10.14
CA VAL A 82 -4.89 10.28 9.32
C VAL A 82 -4.77 10.64 7.84
N GLN A 83 -3.56 10.72 7.35
CA GLN A 83 -3.26 11.23 5.99
C GLN A 83 -3.42 10.19 4.89
N ALA A 84 -3.33 8.89 5.21
CA ALA A 84 -3.38 7.81 4.24
C ALA A 84 -4.62 7.82 3.34
N PRO A 85 -5.84 7.96 3.86
CA PRO A 85 -7.04 7.99 3.04
C PRO A 85 -7.03 9.10 1.99
N TRP A 86 -6.67 10.29 2.38
CA TRP A 86 -6.65 11.47 1.52
C TRP A 86 -5.48 11.43 0.54
N GLY A 87 -4.28 11.13 1.03
CA GLY A 87 -3.07 11.05 0.24
C GLY A 87 -3.15 10.00 -0.86
N TYR A 88 -3.55 8.78 -0.52
CA TYR A 88 -3.68 7.72 -1.52
C TYR A 88 -4.87 7.88 -2.46
N ALA A 89 -6.00 8.42 -2.00
CA ALA A 89 -7.08 8.77 -2.90
C ALA A 89 -6.62 9.79 -3.95
N MET A 90 -5.89 10.82 -3.51
CA MET A 90 -5.30 11.81 -4.41
C MET A 90 -4.26 11.19 -5.35
N SER A 91 -3.45 10.22 -4.89
CA SER A 91 -2.50 9.51 -5.75
C SER A 91 -3.19 8.76 -6.88
N LEU A 92 -4.32 8.09 -6.60
CA LEU A 92 -5.12 7.39 -7.60
C LEU A 92 -5.75 8.38 -8.59
N ILE A 93 -6.31 9.49 -8.11
CA ILE A 93 -6.94 10.52 -8.96
C ILE A 93 -5.88 11.16 -9.88
N LEU A 94 -4.76 11.63 -9.33
CA LEU A 94 -3.66 12.22 -10.10
C LEU A 94 -3.01 11.20 -11.03
N GLY A 95 -2.82 9.97 -10.55
CA GLY A 95 -2.35 8.84 -11.36
C GLY A 95 -3.26 8.55 -12.54
N GLY A 96 -4.58 8.57 -12.33
CA GLY A 96 -5.60 8.41 -13.37
C GLY A 96 -5.56 9.50 -14.42
N ILE A 97 -5.52 10.76 -13.98
CA ILE A 97 -5.55 11.94 -14.87
C ILE A 97 -4.27 12.03 -15.72
N PHE A 98 -3.11 11.91 -15.09
CA PHE A 98 -1.83 12.22 -15.75
C PHE A 98 -1.11 10.99 -16.30
N PHE A 99 -1.17 9.83 -15.63
CA PHE A 99 -0.30 8.70 -15.92
C PHE A 99 -1.02 7.51 -16.58
N ALA A 100 -2.21 7.14 -16.12
CA ALA A 100 -2.87 5.89 -16.48
C ALA A 100 -3.10 5.74 -17.99
N ARG A 101 -3.66 6.77 -18.64
CA ARG A 101 -3.86 6.76 -20.09
C ARG A 101 -2.55 6.55 -20.86
N LYS A 102 -1.50 7.25 -20.45
CA LYS A 102 -0.22 7.19 -21.12
C LYS A 102 0.43 5.82 -20.96
N MET A 103 0.43 5.29 -19.75
CA MET A 103 0.95 3.95 -19.47
C MET A 103 0.20 2.87 -20.29
N ARG A 104 -1.14 2.92 -20.30
CA ARG A 104 -1.95 1.96 -21.06
C ARG A 104 -1.78 2.09 -22.57
N ARG A 105 -1.63 3.30 -23.10
CA ARG A 105 -1.41 3.56 -24.52
C ARG A 105 -0.13 2.91 -25.06
N TYR A 106 0.93 2.91 -24.28
CA TYR A 106 2.20 2.29 -24.65
C TYR A 106 2.19 0.77 -24.46
N GLU A 107 1.12 0.19 -23.88
CA GLU A 107 0.97 -1.26 -23.68
C GLU A 107 2.13 -1.89 -22.89
N PHE A 108 2.67 -1.14 -21.91
CA PHE A 108 3.69 -1.66 -21.01
C PHE A 108 3.15 -2.87 -20.21
N THR A 109 4.06 -3.69 -19.68
CA THR A 109 3.72 -4.83 -18.83
C THR A 109 3.90 -4.50 -17.36
N THR A 110 4.88 -3.63 -17.04
CA THR A 110 5.16 -3.21 -15.67
C THR A 110 5.45 -1.71 -15.59
N LEU A 111 5.43 -1.18 -14.35
CA LEU A 111 5.89 0.16 -14.01
C LEU A 111 7.31 0.46 -14.54
N ILE A 112 8.17 -0.53 -14.54
CA ILE A 112 9.60 -0.37 -14.89
C ILE A 112 9.83 -0.28 -16.41
N ASP A 113 8.89 -0.72 -17.23
CA ASP A 113 9.09 -0.74 -18.68
C ASP A 113 9.38 0.63 -19.31
N PRO A 114 8.64 1.73 -18.96
CA PRO A 114 9.02 3.06 -19.47
C PRO A 114 10.41 3.50 -19.01
N LEU A 115 10.81 3.15 -17.78
CA LEU A 115 12.14 3.45 -17.26
C LEU A 115 13.21 2.69 -18.02
N ARG A 116 12.98 1.39 -18.29
CA ARG A 116 13.86 0.54 -19.08
C ARG A 116 14.00 1.03 -20.52
N GLN A 117 12.89 1.44 -21.14
CA GLN A 117 12.94 1.97 -22.51
C GLN A 117 13.68 3.30 -22.57
N ARG A 118 13.44 4.21 -21.63
CA ARG A 118 14.04 5.55 -21.61
C ARG A 118 15.52 5.51 -21.21
N TYR A 119 15.89 4.76 -20.16
CA TYR A 119 17.20 4.81 -19.53
C TYR A 119 18.08 3.57 -19.81
N GLY A 120 17.54 2.58 -20.50
CA GLY A 120 18.23 1.35 -20.86
C GLY A 120 18.07 0.21 -19.85
N LYS A 121 18.41 -1.01 -20.31
CA LYS A 121 18.18 -2.26 -19.55
C LYS A 121 18.83 -2.27 -18.16
N LYS A 122 20.10 -1.81 -18.06
CA LYS A 122 20.83 -1.79 -16.79
C LYS A 122 20.20 -0.85 -15.78
N MET A 123 19.83 0.36 -16.22
CA MET A 123 19.19 1.34 -15.34
C MET A 123 17.78 0.89 -14.92
N GLY A 124 17.01 0.29 -15.83
CA GLY A 124 15.73 -0.32 -15.50
C GLY A 124 15.86 -1.40 -14.42
N ALA A 125 16.88 -2.26 -14.49
CA ALA A 125 17.13 -3.26 -13.46
C ALA A 125 17.51 -2.64 -12.11
N ILE A 126 18.36 -1.59 -12.11
CA ILE A 126 18.72 -0.85 -10.88
C ILE A 126 17.47 -0.22 -10.23
N LEU A 127 16.60 0.43 -11.02
CA LEU A 127 15.38 1.04 -10.52
C LEU A 127 14.31 0.02 -10.10
N THR A 128 14.43 -1.25 -10.52
CA THR A 128 13.58 -2.32 -10.02
C THR A 128 13.89 -2.66 -8.55
N LEU A 129 15.13 -2.49 -8.10
CA LEU A 129 15.51 -2.82 -6.72
C LEU A 129 14.71 -2.03 -5.67
N PRO A 130 14.70 -0.68 -5.68
CA PRO A 130 13.89 0.07 -4.74
C PRO A 130 12.39 -0.22 -4.86
N ALA A 131 11.88 -0.48 -6.09
CA ALA A 131 10.49 -0.83 -6.30
C ALA A 131 10.12 -2.18 -5.64
N VAL A 132 10.92 -3.22 -5.85
CA VAL A 132 10.70 -4.54 -5.23
C VAL A 132 10.89 -4.50 -3.72
N THR A 133 11.90 -3.76 -3.24
CA THR A 133 12.14 -3.57 -1.80
C THR A 133 10.94 -2.90 -1.13
N ALA A 134 10.39 -1.85 -1.73
CA ALA A 134 9.19 -1.18 -1.23
C ALA A 134 8.00 -2.14 -1.14
N GLU A 135 7.77 -2.96 -2.16
CA GLU A 135 6.69 -3.97 -2.14
C GLU A 135 6.91 -5.05 -1.06
N ILE A 136 8.16 -5.46 -0.79
CA ILE A 136 8.48 -6.41 0.30
C ILE A 136 8.19 -5.78 1.66
N PHE A 137 8.59 -4.52 1.89
CA PHE A 137 8.28 -3.80 3.13
C PHE A 137 6.76 -3.62 3.31
N TRP A 138 6.06 -3.29 2.23
CA TRP A 138 4.60 -3.19 2.27
C TRP A 138 3.93 -4.53 2.58
N THR A 139 4.36 -5.62 1.93
CA THR A 139 3.89 -6.97 2.23
C THR A 139 4.14 -7.33 3.70
N ALA A 140 5.33 -7.02 4.23
CA ALA A 140 5.65 -7.25 5.63
C ALA A 140 4.75 -6.45 6.58
N ALA A 141 4.50 -5.16 6.29
CA ALA A 141 3.57 -4.33 7.06
C ALA A 141 2.16 -4.93 7.13
N ILE A 142 1.67 -5.43 5.99
CA ILE A 142 0.35 -6.08 5.92
C ILE A 142 0.33 -7.38 6.73
N LEU A 143 1.37 -8.20 6.63
CA LEU A 143 1.49 -9.45 7.41
C LEU A 143 1.60 -9.18 8.92
N THR A 144 2.30 -8.12 9.33
CA THR A 144 2.35 -7.68 10.73
C THR A 144 0.97 -7.26 11.22
N ALA A 145 0.22 -6.47 10.44
CA ALA A 145 -1.17 -6.10 10.77
C ALA A 145 -2.09 -7.31 10.91
N LEU A 146 -1.86 -8.34 10.10
CA LEU A 146 -2.60 -9.60 10.19
C LEU A 146 -2.25 -10.36 11.47
N GLY A 147 -0.96 -10.41 11.80
CA GLY A 147 -0.46 -11.06 13.02
C GLY A 147 -1.03 -10.42 14.29
N THR A 148 -1.05 -9.09 14.37
CA THR A 148 -1.63 -8.38 15.51
C THR A 148 -3.14 -8.59 15.60
N THR A 149 -3.87 -8.48 14.48
CA THR A 149 -5.33 -8.65 14.46
C THR A 149 -5.73 -10.07 14.86
N PHE A 150 -5.11 -11.09 14.28
CA PHE A 150 -5.46 -12.48 14.57
C PHE A 150 -4.92 -12.97 15.89
N GLY A 151 -3.73 -12.54 16.30
CA GLY A 151 -3.17 -12.84 17.61
C GLY A 151 -4.14 -12.41 18.71
N THR A 152 -4.56 -11.15 18.67
CA THR A 152 -5.48 -10.58 19.66
C THR A 152 -6.88 -11.20 19.64
N VAL A 153 -7.38 -11.52 18.45
CA VAL A 153 -8.75 -12.00 18.27
C VAL A 153 -8.90 -13.48 18.54
N LEU A 154 -7.91 -14.26 18.13
CA LEU A 154 -7.96 -15.72 18.19
C LEU A 154 -7.20 -16.31 19.38
N GLY A 155 -6.49 -15.48 20.14
CA GLY A 155 -5.57 -15.96 21.16
C GLY A 155 -4.39 -16.77 20.60
N LEU A 156 -4.08 -16.58 19.30
CA LEU A 156 -2.87 -17.13 18.70
C LEU A 156 -1.69 -16.22 18.99
N ASP A 157 -0.53 -16.79 19.17
CA ASP A 157 0.68 -16.00 19.25
C ASP A 157 0.98 -15.29 17.92
N PHE A 158 1.60 -14.13 17.99
CA PHE A 158 1.92 -13.26 16.88
C PHE A 158 2.65 -14.01 15.75
N THR A 159 3.64 -14.81 16.08
CA THR A 159 4.45 -15.57 15.13
C THR A 159 3.63 -16.59 14.34
N THR A 160 2.81 -17.40 15.03
CA THR A 160 1.92 -18.38 14.39
C THR A 160 0.91 -17.71 13.49
N SER A 161 0.34 -16.57 13.92
CA SER A 161 -0.63 -15.81 13.14
C SER A 161 -0.03 -15.29 11.83
N ILE A 162 1.18 -14.73 11.85
CA ILE A 162 1.89 -14.27 10.64
C ILE A 162 2.21 -15.46 9.72
N ILE A 163 2.80 -16.54 10.24
CA ILE A 163 3.24 -17.68 9.42
C ILE A 163 2.06 -18.34 8.73
N LEU A 164 0.97 -18.58 9.45
CA LEU A 164 -0.24 -19.21 8.89
C LEU A 164 -0.84 -18.36 7.78
N SER A 165 -1.01 -17.06 8.02
CA SER A 165 -1.57 -16.13 7.07
C SER A 165 -0.71 -15.98 5.82
N ALA A 166 0.60 -15.87 6.01
CA ALA A 166 1.56 -15.80 4.91
C ALA A 166 1.53 -17.06 4.05
N ALA A 167 1.52 -18.25 4.68
CA ALA A 167 1.48 -19.53 3.97
C ALA A 167 0.23 -19.63 3.07
N ILE A 168 -0.94 -19.26 3.58
CA ILE A 168 -2.19 -19.26 2.83
C ILE A 168 -2.11 -18.25 1.67
N ALA A 169 -1.70 -17.00 1.94
CA ALA A 169 -1.61 -15.96 0.93
C ALA A 169 -0.66 -16.31 -0.22
N ILE A 170 0.54 -16.79 0.11
CA ILE A 170 1.54 -17.20 -0.88
C ILE A 170 1.02 -18.34 -1.74
N ALA A 171 0.41 -19.36 -1.11
CA ALA A 171 -0.05 -20.56 -1.81
C ALA A 171 -1.13 -20.22 -2.86
N TYR A 172 -2.19 -19.49 -2.51
CA TYR A 172 -3.23 -19.22 -3.48
C TYR A 172 -2.81 -18.19 -4.54
N THR A 173 -1.98 -17.20 -4.20
CA THR A 173 -1.42 -16.23 -5.16
C THR A 173 -0.58 -16.94 -6.22
N ALA A 174 0.23 -17.93 -5.82
CA ALA A 174 1.04 -18.71 -6.76
C ALA A 174 0.20 -19.56 -7.75
N ILE A 175 -1.03 -19.91 -7.38
CA ILE A 175 -1.94 -20.70 -8.21
C ILE A 175 -2.71 -19.83 -9.20
N GLY A 176 -3.28 -18.72 -8.74
CA GLY A 176 -4.33 -18.02 -9.45
C GLY A 176 -3.91 -16.85 -10.35
N GLY A 177 -2.80 -16.15 -10.06
CA GLY A 177 -2.40 -14.93 -10.77
C GLY A 177 -3.38 -13.78 -10.60
N LEU A 178 -3.32 -12.77 -11.49
CA LEU A 178 -4.10 -11.53 -11.35
C LEU A 178 -5.63 -11.73 -11.42
N TRP A 179 -6.13 -12.69 -12.19
CA TRP A 179 -7.57 -12.98 -12.21
C TRP A 179 -8.10 -13.50 -10.86
N ALA A 180 -7.31 -14.33 -10.17
CA ALA A 180 -7.70 -14.81 -8.85
C ALA A 180 -7.76 -13.66 -7.85
N VAL A 181 -6.72 -12.83 -7.82
CA VAL A 181 -6.66 -11.63 -6.99
C VAL A 181 -7.85 -10.71 -7.28
N ALA A 182 -8.12 -10.38 -8.56
CA ALA A 182 -9.19 -9.46 -8.91
C ALA A 182 -10.59 -9.96 -8.54
N LEU A 183 -10.87 -11.26 -8.64
CA LEU A 183 -12.17 -11.83 -8.28
C LEU A 183 -12.35 -11.95 -6.76
N THR A 184 -11.30 -12.29 -6.03
CA THR A 184 -11.36 -12.29 -4.56
C THR A 184 -11.52 -10.88 -4.01
N ASP A 185 -10.85 -9.89 -4.59
CA ASP A 185 -10.92 -8.48 -4.21
C ASP A 185 -12.35 -7.90 -4.26
N VAL A 186 -13.16 -8.31 -5.24
CA VAL A 186 -14.56 -7.86 -5.34
C VAL A 186 -15.35 -8.24 -4.09
N ILE A 187 -15.18 -9.47 -3.62
CA ILE A 187 -15.89 -9.96 -2.43
C ILE A 187 -15.28 -9.36 -1.16
N GLN A 188 -13.97 -9.29 -1.10
CA GLN A 188 -13.23 -8.74 0.04
C GLN A 188 -13.59 -7.28 0.28
N LEU A 189 -13.67 -6.45 -0.76
CA LEU A 189 -14.08 -5.05 -0.61
C LEU A 189 -15.54 -4.92 -0.15
N ALA A 190 -16.45 -5.73 -0.69
CA ALA A 190 -17.85 -5.74 -0.27
C ALA A 190 -17.99 -6.14 1.20
N LEU A 191 -17.27 -7.17 1.65
CA LEU A 191 -17.22 -7.60 3.05
C LEU A 191 -16.63 -6.52 3.96
N LEU A 192 -15.55 -5.87 3.51
CA LEU A 192 -14.92 -4.78 4.23
C LEU A 192 -15.89 -3.64 4.50
N LEU A 193 -16.48 -3.09 3.42
CA LEU A 193 -17.38 -1.94 3.52
C LEU A 193 -18.63 -2.27 4.35
N GLY A 194 -19.28 -3.41 4.06
CA GLY A 194 -20.47 -3.84 4.77
C GLY A 194 -20.20 -4.24 6.21
N GLY A 195 -19.12 -4.98 6.45
CA GLY A 195 -18.76 -5.48 7.77
C GLY A 195 -18.36 -4.37 8.74
N LEU A 196 -17.51 -3.42 8.31
CA LEU A 196 -17.12 -2.30 9.18
C LEU A 196 -18.28 -1.31 9.38
N ALA A 197 -19.09 -1.03 8.36
CA ALA A 197 -20.27 -0.20 8.50
C ALA A 197 -21.30 -0.79 9.50
N LEU A 198 -21.42 -2.11 9.53
CA LEU A 198 -22.29 -2.82 10.47
C LEU A 198 -21.83 -2.67 11.93
N VAL A 199 -20.53 -2.57 12.18
CA VAL A 199 -19.97 -2.40 13.54
C VAL A 199 -20.38 -1.07 14.16
N ILE A 200 -20.44 0.01 13.39
CA ILE A 200 -20.62 1.39 13.87
C ILE A 200 -21.86 1.56 14.76
N PRO A 201 -23.10 1.19 14.35
CA PRO A 201 -24.28 1.44 15.19
C PRO A 201 -24.22 0.71 16.51
N PHE A 202 -23.60 -0.48 16.58
CA PHE A 202 -23.45 -1.22 17.84
C PHE A 202 -22.43 -0.56 18.76
N ALA A 203 -21.29 -0.14 18.21
CA ALA A 203 -20.24 0.50 19.00
C ALA A 203 -20.64 1.89 19.51
N LEU A 204 -21.41 2.67 18.73
CA LEU A 204 -21.88 4.00 19.11
C LEU A 204 -22.78 4.00 20.36
N VAL A 205 -23.50 2.91 20.64
CA VAL A 205 -24.35 2.81 21.86
C VAL A 205 -23.49 2.98 23.11
N HIS A 206 -22.28 2.47 23.13
CA HIS A 206 -21.38 2.48 24.29
C HIS A 206 -20.77 3.85 24.59
N VAL A 207 -20.84 4.79 23.64
CA VAL A 207 -20.30 6.16 23.80
C VAL A 207 -21.39 7.25 23.76
N GLY A 208 -22.65 6.87 23.88
CA GLY A 208 -23.78 7.81 23.92
C GLY A 208 -24.14 8.42 22.56
N GLY A 209 -23.82 7.74 21.45
CA GLY A 209 -24.09 8.19 20.08
C GLY A 209 -22.96 9.02 19.47
N TRP A 210 -23.16 9.40 18.21
CA TRP A 210 -22.11 10.09 17.43
C TRP A 210 -21.81 11.50 17.95
N GLU A 211 -22.82 12.28 18.29
CA GLU A 211 -22.63 13.67 18.77
C GLU A 211 -21.75 13.70 20.01
N ASN A 212 -22.10 12.89 21.03
CA ASN A 212 -21.32 12.81 22.26
C ASN A 212 -19.90 12.31 22.02
N ALA A 213 -19.73 11.28 21.18
CA ALA A 213 -18.42 10.77 20.84
C ALA A 213 -17.54 11.83 20.15
N TRP A 214 -18.13 12.58 19.22
CA TRP A 214 -17.40 13.59 18.48
C TRP A 214 -17.02 14.80 19.33
N GLU A 215 -17.93 15.31 20.18
CA GLU A 215 -17.64 16.41 21.09
C GLU A 215 -16.56 16.03 22.11
N THR A 216 -16.62 14.81 22.67
CA THR A 216 -15.60 14.28 23.58
C THR A 216 -14.25 14.17 22.89
N TYR A 217 -14.23 13.63 21.67
CA TYR A 217 -13.03 13.50 20.86
C TYR A 217 -12.41 14.86 20.55
N GLN A 218 -13.21 15.83 20.09
CA GLN A 218 -12.74 17.19 19.79
C GLN A 218 -12.16 17.87 21.04
N SER A 219 -12.79 17.72 22.19
CA SER A 219 -12.29 18.30 23.45
C SER A 219 -10.97 17.66 23.89
N GLY A 220 -10.78 16.37 23.65
CA GLY A 220 -9.55 15.64 23.98
C GLY A 220 -8.41 15.91 23.02
N LYS A 221 -8.67 15.88 21.71
CA LYS A 221 -7.64 16.05 20.64
C LYS A 221 -7.38 17.52 20.29
N GLY A 222 -8.27 18.43 20.60
CA GLY A 222 -8.08 19.86 20.31
C GLY A 222 -7.82 20.12 18.82
N ILE A 223 -6.75 20.84 18.51
CA ILE A 223 -6.42 21.30 17.14
C ILE A 223 -6.19 20.17 16.13
N VAL A 224 -5.77 18.97 16.57
CA VAL A 224 -5.53 17.81 15.68
C VAL A 224 -6.80 16.99 15.41
N SER A 225 -7.96 17.37 15.97
CA SER A 225 -9.26 16.78 15.61
C SER A 225 -9.78 17.22 14.23
N SER A 226 -9.16 18.22 13.59
CA SER A 226 -9.48 18.66 12.22
C SER A 226 -8.85 17.74 11.20
N LEU A 227 -9.41 17.69 9.96
CA LEU A 227 -8.86 16.87 8.85
C LEU A 227 -7.53 17.39 8.31
N PHE A 228 -7.32 18.70 8.38
CA PHE A 228 -6.14 19.38 7.83
C PHE A 228 -5.62 20.40 8.83
N PRO A 229 -4.30 20.66 8.82
CA PRO A 229 -3.76 21.78 9.57
C PRO A 229 -4.31 23.11 9.04
N PRO A 230 -4.38 24.14 9.88
CA PRO A 230 -4.74 25.48 9.41
C PRO A 230 -3.72 25.99 8.37
N ILE A 231 -4.17 26.88 7.47
CA ILE A 231 -3.34 27.37 6.33
C ILE A 231 -2.01 27.99 6.81
N ASP A 232 -2.01 28.66 7.95
CA ASP A 232 -0.86 29.28 8.58
C ASP A 232 -0.34 28.48 9.80
N GLY A 233 -0.51 27.15 9.77
CA GLY A 233 -0.19 26.22 10.87
C GLY A 233 1.22 26.36 11.42
N TRP A 234 2.21 26.76 10.60
CA TRP A 234 3.58 27.00 11.07
C TRP A 234 3.70 28.16 12.10
N ARG A 235 2.66 28.98 12.26
CA ARG A 235 2.57 30.07 13.23
C ARG A 235 1.79 29.70 14.49
N HIS A 236 1.08 28.57 14.48
CA HIS A 236 0.31 28.12 15.62
C HIS A 236 1.16 27.29 16.58
N GLU A 237 1.07 27.57 17.89
CA GLU A 237 1.82 26.85 18.92
C GLU A 237 1.57 25.32 18.87
N GLY A 238 0.37 24.87 18.51
CA GLY A 238 0.03 23.45 18.43
C GLY A 238 0.57 22.73 17.19
N TRP A 239 1.08 23.45 16.17
CA TRP A 239 1.66 22.88 14.95
C TRP A 239 3.14 23.17 14.81
N GLY A 240 3.56 24.42 14.83
CA GLY A 240 4.97 24.80 14.71
C GLY A 240 5.67 24.12 13.53
N ASN A 241 6.81 23.47 13.80
CA ASN A 241 7.58 22.75 12.78
C ASN A 241 6.91 21.48 12.28
N TYR A 242 5.99 20.87 13.06
CA TYR A 242 5.21 19.71 12.62
C TYR A 242 4.33 19.99 11.40
N TYR A 243 3.98 21.25 11.15
CA TYR A 243 3.29 21.65 9.92
C TYR A 243 4.06 21.26 8.65
N TRP A 244 5.38 21.40 8.64
CA TRP A 244 6.22 21.06 7.49
C TRP A 244 6.36 19.54 7.34
N LEU A 245 6.48 18.80 8.44
CA LEU A 245 6.45 17.35 8.46
C LEU A 245 5.12 16.81 7.92
N TRP A 246 4.00 17.45 8.30
CA TRP A 246 2.67 17.08 7.81
C TRP A 246 2.58 17.18 6.28
N TRP A 247 3.06 18.28 5.70
CA TRP A 247 3.08 18.45 4.25
C TRP A 247 4.06 17.52 3.55
N ASP A 248 5.22 17.26 4.14
CA ASP A 248 6.18 16.27 3.60
C ASP A 248 5.54 14.88 3.51
N SER A 249 4.86 14.45 4.57
CA SER A 249 4.14 13.17 4.63
C SER A 249 2.95 13.13 3.67
N MET A 250 2.19 14.23 3.55
CA MET A 250 1.05 14.28 2.64
C MET A 250 1.48 14.21 1.17
N LEU A 251 2.53 14.94 0.77
CA LEU A 251 3.10 14.88 -0.57
C LEU A 251 3.70 13.51 -0.89
N LEU A 252 4.33 12.89 0.12
CA LEU A 252 4.84 11.52 0.02
C LEU A 252 3.71 10.54 -0.34
N LEU A 253 2.57 10.63 0.31
CA LEU A 253 1.43 9.76 0.03
C LEU A 253 0.77 10.08 -1.32
N MET A 254 0.59 11.37 -1.64
CA MET A 254 -0.04 11.82 -2.88
C MET A 254 0.78 11.47 -4.14
N LEU A 255 2.06 11.75 -4.12
CA LEU A 255 2.92 11.58 -5.29
C LEU A 255 3.65 10.24 -5.26
N GLY A 256 4.08 9.79 -4.08
CA GLY A 256 4.70 8.49 -3.88
C GLY A 256 3.72 7.32 -4.02
N GLY A 257 2.42 7.54 -3.88
CA GLY A 257 1.39 6.54 -4.16
C GLY A 257 1.20 6.23 -5.66
N ILE A 258 1.79 7.03 -6.59
CA ILE A 258 1.64 6.83 -8.03
C ILE A 258 2.60 5.76 -8.58
N PRO A 259 3.93 5.79 -8.33
CA PRO A 259 4.86 4.86 -8.98
C PRO A 259 4.90 3.47 -8.32
N TRP A 260 3.74 2.85 -8.12
CA TRP A 260 3.60 1.50 -7.61
C TRP A 260 3.24 0.50 -8.71
N GLN A 261 3.90 -0.66 -8.70
CA GLN A 261 3.58 -1.71 -9.66
C GLN A 261 2.16 -2.23 -9.45
N VAL A 262 1.71 -2.37 -8.23
CA VAL A 262 0.36 -2.82 -7.89
C VAL A 262 -0.71 -1.90 -8.50
N TYR A 263 -0.49 -0.59 -8.55
CA TYR A 263 -1.33 0.38 -9.23
C TYR A 263 -1.31 0.18 -10.74
N PHE A 264 -0.12 0.19 -11.34
CA PHE A 264 0.01 0.09 -12.79
C PHE A 264 -0.39 -1.30 -13.31
N GLN A 265 -0.29 -2.35 -12.51
CA GLN A 265 -0.76 -3.67 -12.90
C GLN A 265 -2.26 -3.67 -13.26
N ARG A 266 -3.11 -2.98 -12.47
CA ARG A 266 -4.55 -2.83 -12.76
C ARG A 266 -4.80 -1.88 -13.94
N VAL A 267 -4.08 -0.77 -13.99
CA VAL A 267 -4.12 0.18 -15.12
C VAL A 267 -3.78 -0.52 -16.43
N LEU A 268 -2.73 -1.33 -16.46
CA LEU A 268 -2.25 -2.04 -17.65
C LEU A 268 -3.12 -3.26 -18.01
N ALA A 269 -3.80 -3.85 -17.02
CA ALA A 269 -4.76 -4.95 -17.21
C ALA A 269 -6.12 -4.47 -17.76
N SER A 270 -6.43 -3.18 -17.70
CA SER A 270 -7.71 -2.62 -18.18
C SER A 270 -7.81 -2.74 -19.70
N LYS A 271 -9.06 -2.86 -20.21
CA LYS A 271 -9.29 -3.10 -21.65
C LYS A 271 -8.84 -1.95 -22.56
N ASP A 272 -8.90 -0.70 -22.09
CA ASP A 272 -8.55 0.49 -22.88
C ASP A 272 -8.06 1.67 -22.00
N GLU A 273 -7.58 2.74 -22.64
CA GLU A 273 -7.05 3.94 -21.99
C GLU A 273 -8.11 4.69 -21.15
N LYS A 274 -9.37 4.67 -21.60
CA LYS A 274 -10.48 5.35 -20.89
C LYS A 274 -10.82 4.59 -19.62
N THR A 275 -10.90 3.27 -19.70
CA THR A 275 -11.10 2.38 -18.55
C THR A 275 -9.94 2.57 -17.54
N ALA A 276 -8.69 2.63 -18.00
CA ALA A 276 -7.51 2.86 -17.16
C ALA A 276 -7.57 4.17 -16.36
N MET A 277 -8.07 5.24 -16.97
CA MET A 277 -8.24 6.53 -16.29
C MET A 277 -9.39 6.45 -15.26
N TRP A 278 -10.57 5.98 -15.69
CA TRP A 278 -11.74 6.02 -14.83
C TRP A 278 -11.65 5.05 -13.66
N LEU A 279 -11.04 3.87 -13.85
CA LEU A 279 -10.81 2.96 -12.72
C LEU A 279 -10.02 3.63 -11.59
N SER A 280 -9.01 4.44 -11.95
CA SER A 280 -8.16 5.12 -10.97
C SER A 280 -8.93 6.22 -10.24
N ILE A 281 -9.67 7.07 -10.98
CA ILE A 281 -10.42 8.19 -10.38
C ILE A 281 -11.54 7.66 -9.47
N ILE A 282 -12.30 6.67 -9.94
CA ILE A 282 -13.41 6.09 -9.16
C ILE A 282 -12.87 5.36 -7.93
N ALA A 283 -11.78 4.58 -8.09
CA ALA A 283 -11.14 3.91 -6.96
C ALA A 283 -10.65 4.91 -5.88
N GLY A 284 -10.14 6.08 -6.29
CA GLY A 284 -9.80 7.15 -5.35
C GLY A 284 -11.00 7.59 -4.50
N GLY A 285 -12.17 7.79 -5.12
CA GLY A 285 -13.41 8.08 -4.40
C GLY A 285 -13.86 6.94 -3.47
N VAL A 286 -13.77 5.69 -3.93
CA VAL A 286 -14.09 4.50 -3.09
C VAL A 286 -13.15 4.38 -1.91
N CYS A 287 -11.86 4.69 -2.07
CA CYS A 287 -10.89 4.69 -0.97
C CYS A 287 -11.28 5.69 0.12
N ILE A 288 -11.69 6.91 -0.23
CA ILE A 288 -12.17 7.89 0.76
C ILE A 288 -13.38 7.34 1.53
N LEU A 289 -14.37 6.80 0.83
CA LEU A 289 -15.56 6.24 1.48
C LEU A 289 -15.23 5.06 2.39
N ALA A 290 -14.28 4.23 1.99
CA ALA A 290 -13.85 3.07 2.77
C ALA A 290 -13.10 3.42 4.07
N ALA A 291 -12.52 4.61 4.16
CA ALA A 291 -11.85 5.08 5.37
C ALA A 291 -12.83 5.52 6.46
N ILE A 292 -14.03 5.98 6.09
CA ILE A 292 -15.00 6.56 7.03
C ILE A 292 -15.31 5.61 8.19
N PRO A 293 -15.65 4.33 7.97
CA PRO A 293 -15.91 3.40 9.08
C PRO A 293 -14.71 3.24 10.02
N ALA A 294 -13.50 3.14 9.49
CA ALA A 294 -12.29 2.97 10.30
C ALA A 294 -12.01 4.22 11.17
N ILE A 295 -12.19 5.41 10.61
CA ILE A 295 -12.03 6.68 11.32
C ILE A 295 -13.08 6.79 12.45
N VAL A 296 -14.35 6.49 12.15
CA VAL A 296 -15.42 6.50 13.17
C VAL A 296 -15.12 5.51 14.29
N ILE A 297 -14.64 4.32 13.96
CA ILE A 297 -14.20 3.32 14.95
C ILE A 297 -13.02 3.84 15.78
N GLY A 298 -12.07 4.54 15.17
CA GLY A 298 -10.96 5.19 15.87
C GLY A 298 -11.43 6.26 16.88
N VAL A 299 -12.40 7.09 16.49
CA VAL A 299 -13.05 8.07 17.39
C VAL A 299 -13.71 7.36 18.56
N ILE A 300 -14.50 6.31 18.29
CA ILE A 300 -15.17 5.53 19.35
C ILE A 300 -14.13 4.92 20.30
N GLY A 301 -13.04 4.35 19.75
CA GLY A 301 -11.99 3.72 20.54
C GLY A 301 -11.21 4.69 21.43
N ASP A 302 -11.10 5.97 21.03
CA ASP A 302 -10.45 7.02 21.83
C ASP A 302 -11.32 7.48 23.01
N VAL A 303 -12.65 7.54 22.81
CA VAL A 303 -13.57 8.13 23.82
C VAL A 303 -14.24 7.10 24.70
N VAL A 304 -14.22 5.82 24.35
CA VAL A 304 -14.87 4.78 25.15
C VAL A 304 -14.13 4.55 26.47
N VAL A 305 -14.87 4.43 27.56
CA VAL A 305 -14.33 4.03 28.88
C VAL A 305 -14.30 2.50 28.91
N TRP A 306 -13.17 1.91 28.54
CA TRP A 306 -12.97 0.47 28.34
C TRP A 306 -13.39 -0.37 29.57
N GLU A 307 -13.08 0.12 30.78
CA GLU A 307 -13.47 -0.57 32.02
C GLU A 307 -15.01 -0.66 32.19
N SER A 308 -15.74 0.38 31.74
CA SER A 308 -17.20 0.39 31.84
C SER A 308 -17.90 -0.65 30.97
N VAL A 309 -17.25 -1.09 29.93
CA VAL A 309 -17.71 -2.15 29.01
C VAL A 309 -17.13 -3.53 29.35
N GLY A 310 -16.36 -3.62 30.44
CA GLY A 310 -15.75 -4.88 30.90
C GLY A 310 -14.64 -5.40 29.96
N ALA A 311 -14.02 -4.51 29.19
CA ALA A 311 -12.99 -4.83 28.24
C ALA A 311 -11.61 -4.30 28.69
N PRO A 312 -10.50 -4.97 28.34
CA PRO A 312 -9.17 -4.45 28.60
C PRO A 312 -8.91 -3.21 27.75
N VAL A 313 -8.16 -2.27 28.28
CA VAL A 313 -7.65 -1.13 27.50
C VAL A 313 -6.65 -1.66 26.46
N PRO A 314 -6.75 -1.25 25.18
CA PRO A 314 -5.76 -1.65 24.19
C PRO A 314 -4.34 -1.27 24.63
N GLU A 315 -3.43 -2.24 24.73
CA GLU A 315 -2.03 -2.00 25.09
C GLU A 315 -1.28 -1.18 24.03
N GLU A 316 -1.69 -1.32 22.77
CA GLU A 316 -1.13 -0.59 21.63
C GLU A 316 -2.29 0.03 20.82
N PRO A 317 -2.15 1.28 20.31
CA PRO A 317 -3.18 1.93 19.48
C PRO A 317 -3.57 1.14 18.23
N ALA A 318 -2.65 0.36 17.67
CA ALA A 318 -2.90 -0.50 16.52
C ALA A 318 -4.00 -1.57 16.77
N LEU A 319 -4.31 -1.87 18.04
CA LEU A 319 -5.33 -2.84 18.43
C LEU A 319 -6.74 -2.23 18.50
N VAL A 320 -6.89 -0.90 18.38
CA VAL A 320 -8.19 -0.23 18.58
C VAL A 320 -9.28 -0.78 17.66
N LEU A 321 -8.98 -0.99 16.38
CA LEU A 321 -9.96 -1.47 15.41
C LEU A 321 -10.50 -2.87 15.79
N PRO A 322 -9.68 -3.91 15.98
CA PRO A 322 -10.17 -5.23 16.38
C PRO A 322 -10.79 -5.23 17.79
N TYR A 323 -10.35 -4.37 18.72
CA TYR A 323 -10.90 -4.27 20.07
C TYR A 323 -12.33 -3.71 20.05
N VAL A 324 -12.56 -2.60 19.35
CA VAL A 324 -13.92 -2.05 19.18
C VAL A 324 -14.85 -3.09 18.56
N VAL A 325 -14.39 -3.78 17.50
CA VAL A 325 -15.17 -4.83 16.85
C VAL A 325 -15.48 -5.98 17.82
N ARG A 326 -14.52 -6.43 18.61
CA ARG A 326 -14.68 -7.57 19.51
C ARG A 326 -15.52 -7.25 20.74
N TYR A 327 -15.26 -6.12 21.39
CA TYR A 327 -15.79 -5.84 22.74
C TYR A 327 -17.02 -4.91 22.76
N LEU A 328 -17.20 -4.08 21.71
CA LEU A 328 -18.33 -3.15 21.63
C LEU A 328 -19.47 -3.64 20.72
N THR A 329 -19.42 -4.90 20.29
CA THR A 329 -20.46 -5.48 19.44
C THR A 329 -20.89 -6.85 19.95
N ASN A 330 -22.05 -7.35 19.48
CA ASN A 330 -22.47 -8.72 19.77
C ASN A 330 -21.63 -9.75 18.96
N PRO A 331 -21.62 -11.05 19.35
CA PRO A 331 -20.79 -12.07 18.72
C PRO A 331 -20.97 -12.22 17.21
N ILE A 332 -22.18 -11.99 16.68
CA ILE A 332 -22.46 -12.10 15.24
C ILE A 332 -21.79 -10.94 14.49
N VAL A 333 -21.99 -9.70 14.96
CA VAL A 333 -21.40 -8.50 14.38
C VAL A 333 -19.88 -8.53 14.52
N ALA A 334 -19.35 -8.96 15.66
CA ALA A 334 -17.93 -9.17 15.87
C ALA A 334 -17.34 -10.15 14.84
N THR A 335 -18.00 -11.29 14.61
CA THR A 335 -17.60 -12.29 13.61
C THR A 335 -17.50 -11.68 12.20
N ILE A 336 -18.53 -10.92 11.80
CA ILE A 336 -18.58 -10.26 10.48
C ILE A 336 -17.50 -9.17 10.38
N GLY A 337 -17.36 -8.33 11.40
CA GLY A 337 -16.38 -7.23 11.43
C GLY A 337 -14.93 -7.73 11.40
N LEU A 338 -14.61 -8.77 12.16
CA LEU A 338 -13.29 -9.40 12.14
C LEU A 338 -13.00 -10.06 10.79
N GLY A 339 -14.00 -10.72 10.19
CA GLY A 339 -13.92 -11.21 8.83
C GLY A 339 -13.68 -10.10 7.80
N ALA A 340 -14.28 -8.93 8.00
CA ALA A 340 -14.05 -7.75 7.15
C ALA A 340 -12.61 -7.23 7.25
N ILE A 341 -12.05 -7.17 8.46
CA ILE A 341 -10.63 -6.79 8.65
C ILE A 341 -9.72 -7.81 7.97
N ALA A 342 -9.97 -9.09 8.18
CA ALA A 342 -9.20 -10.17 7.52
C ALA A 342 -9.27 -10.07 5.99
N ALA A 343 -10.45 -9.77 5.45
CA ALA A 343 -10.65 -9.57 4.02
C ALA A 343 -9.80 -8.43 3.46
N ALA A 344 -9.78 -7.28 4.15
CA ALA A 344 -9.00 -6.11 3.76
C ALA A 344 -7.50 -6.40 3.74
N VAL A 345 -7.01 -7.11 4.76
CA VAL A 345 -5.59 -7.44 4.84
C VAL A 345 -5.18 -8.40 3.72
N MET A 346 -5.98 -9.44 3.50
CA MET A 346 -5.66 -10.47 2.49
C MET A 346 -5.65 -9.91 1.07
N SER A 347 -6.55 -8.99 0.71
CA SER A 347 -6.60 -8.36 -0.62
C SER A 347 -5.36 -7.56 -0.98
N SER A 348 -4.63 -7.09 0.02
CA SER A 348 -3.39 -6.35 -0.19
C SER A 348 -2.16 -7.26 -0.23
N VAL A 349 -2.12 -8.34 0.57
CA VAL A 349 -0.98 -9.28 0.61
C VAL A 349 -0.74 -9.95 -0.74
N ASP A 350 -1.78 -10.54 -1.33
CA ASP A 350 -1.66 -11.24 -2.61
C ASP A 350 -1.28 -10.29 -3.76
N SER A 351 -1.86 -9.09 -3.74
CA SER A 351 -1.59 -8.04 -4.69
C SER A 351 -0.13 -7.57 -4.63
N SER A 352 0.41 -7.33 -3.44
CA SER A 352 1.80 -6.88 -3.25
C SER A 352 2.81 -7.97 -3.61
N ILE A 353 2.58 -9.22 -3.21
CA ILE A 353 3.44 -10.35 -3.57
C ILE A 353 3.47 -10.57 -5.08
N LEU A 354 2.31 -10.55 -5.74
CA LEU A 354 2.21 -10.71 -7.20
C LEU A 354 2.92 -9.57 -7.94
N SER A 355 2.73 -8.34 -7.46
CA SER A 355 3.33 -7.12 -7.99
C SER A 355 4.86 -7.15 -7.93
N ALA A 356 5.44 -7.38 -6.75
CA ALA A 356 6.88 -7.53 -6.58
C ALA A 356 7.46 -8.64 -7.45
N SER A 357 6.78 -9.79 -7.47
CA SER A 357 7.22 -10.96 -8.23
C SER A 357 7.16 -10.72 -9.74
N SER A 358 6.18 -9.95 -10.21
CA SER A 358 6.05 -9.57 -11.62
C SER A 358 7.23 -8.71 -12.07
N MET A 359 7.60 -7.68 -11.29
CA MET A 359 8.75 -6.84 -11.57
C MET A 359 10.07 -7.63 -11.54
N ALA A 360 10.30 -8.42 -10.51
CA ALA A 360 11.52 -9.21 -10.39
C ALA A 360 11.68 -10.21 -11.54
N SER A 361 10.61 -10.87 -11.96
CA SER A 361 10.63 -11.84 -13.06
C SER A 361 10.77 -11.17 -14.42
N TRP A 362 9.97 -10.13 -14.70
CA TRP A 362 9.89 -9.46 -15.99
C TRP A 362 11.03 -8.48 -16.26
N ASN A 363 11.41 -7.68 -15.25
CA ASN A 363 12.36 -6.58 -15.42
C ASN A 363 13.80 -6.93 -15.01
N VAL A 364 14.00 -7.96 -14.17
CA VAL A 364 15.32 -8.41 -13.73
C VAL A 364 15.66 -9.75 -14.34
N TYR A 365 14.90 -10.81 -14.02
CA TYR A 365 15.28 -12.17 -14.43
C TYR A 365 15.30 -12.33 -15.95
N ARG A 366 14.21 -11.96 -16.64
CA ARG A 366 14.11 -12.08 -18.11
C ARG A 366 15.24 -11.35 -18.83
N PRO A 367 15.46 -10.02 -18.65
CA PRO A 367 16.44 -9.28 -19.46
C PRO A 367 17.90 -9.54 -19.10
N LEU A 368 18.21 -9.96 -17.86
CA LEU A 368 19.60 -10.14 -17.41
C LEU A 368 20.07 -11.59 -17.49
N PHE A 369 19.20 -12.57 -17.23
CA PHE A 369 19.61 -13.98 -17.13
C PHE A 369 19.10 -14.85 -18.29
N LYS A 370 17.86 -14.63 -18.77
CA LYS A 370 17.27 -15.43 -19.86
C LYS A 370 16.43 -14.57 -20.80
N PRO A 371 17.06 -13.78 -21.71
CA PRO A 371 16.35 -12.87 -22.62
C PRO A 371 15.33 -13.56 -23.54
N ASN A 372 15.58 -14.81 -23.90
CA ASN A 372 14.75 -15.60 -24.82
C ASN A 372 13.82 -16.60 -24.10
N ILE A 373 13.50 -16.36 -22.83
CA ILE A 373 12.60 -17.24 -22.05
C ILE A 373 11.19 -17.22 -22.67
N THR A 374 10.56 -18.38 -22.79
CA THR A 374 9.16 -18.46 -23.24
C THR A 374 8.19 -17.96 -22.16
N SER A 375 7.00 -17.53 -22.57
CA SER A 375 5.95 -17.05 -21.63
C SER A 375 5.58 -18.11 -20.58
N GLU A 376 5.52 -19.38 -20.95
CA GLU A 376 5.24 -20.47 -20.01
C GLU A 376 6.37 -20.69 -19.00
N GLN A 377 7.63 -20.62 -19.47
CA GLN A 377 8.79 -20.73 -18.59
C GLN A 377 8.85 -19.52 -17.63
N LEU A 378 8.55 -18.31 -18.11
CA LEU A 378 8.50 -17.12 -17.29
C LEU A 378 7.40 -17.23 -16.23
N SER A 379 6.23 -17.78 -16.55
CA SER A 379 5.16 -18.07 -15.57
C SER A 379 5.64 -19.03 -14.46
N LYS A 380 6.46 -20.04 -14.79
CA LYS A 380 7.06 -20.92 -13.78
C LYS A 380 8.08 -20.20 -12.89
N VAL A 381 8.86 -19.28 -13.47
CA VAL A 381 9.79 -18.43 -12.71
C VAL A 381 9.00 -17.51 -11.78
N LEU A 382 7.95 -16.85 -12.28
CA LEU A 382 7.08 -15.99 -11.49
C LEU A 382 6.56 -16.70 -10.24
N LYS A 383 6.05 -17.93 -10.38
CA LYS A 383 5.57 -18.73 -9.23
C LYS A 383 6.67 -18.99 -8.19
N ARG A 384 7.91 -19.24 -8.61
CA ARG A 384 9.04 -19.40 -7.67
C ARG A 384 9.39 -18.09 -6.98
N VAL A 385 9.36 -16.98 -7.72
CA VAL A 385 9.63 -15.64 -7.17
C VAL A 385 8.55 -15.22 -6.17
N ILE A 386 7.28 -15.59 -6.38
CA ILE A 386 6.20 -15.39 -5.40
C ILE A 386 6.56 -16.02 -4.04
N TRP A 387 7.08 -17.25 -4.03
CA TRP A 387 7.54 -17.90 -2.80
C TRP A 387 8.71 -17.13 -2.16
N ILE A 388 9.69 -16.72 -2.95
CA ILE A 388 10.86 -15.98 -2.45
C ILE A 388 10.43 -14.66 -1.81
N ILE A 389 9.62 -13.86 -2.52
CA ILE A 389 9.12 -12.56 -2.03
C ILE A 389 8.27 -12.74 -0.77
N GLY A 390 7.33 -13.69 -0.79
CA GLY A 390 6.46 -13.97 0.35
C GLY A 390 7.23 -14.40 1.60
N ILE A 391 8.20 -15.31 1.45
CA ILE A 391 9.06 -15.74 2.56
C ILE A 391 9.91 -14.57 3.08
N SER A 392 10.50 -13.76 2.18
CA SER A 392 11.30 -12.59 2.58
C SER A 392 10.48 -11.58 3.37
N ALA A 393 9.25 -11.29 2.91
CA ALA A 393 8.33 -10.40 3.62
C ALA A 393 7.89 -10.98 4.97
N THR A 394 7.65 -12.28 5.05
CA THR A 394 7.31 -12.97 6.30
C THR A 394 8.44 -12.87 7.32
N LEU A 395 9.69 -13.14 6.92
CA LEU A 395 10.86 -13.00 7.79
C LEU A 395 11.02 -11.57 8.31
N LEU A 396 10.77 -10.58 7.47
CA LEU A 396 10.80 -9.18 7.86
C LEU A 396 9.68 -8.84 8.84
N ALA A 397 8.45 -9.31 8.59
CA ALA A 397 7.29 -9.11 9.46
C ALA A 397 7.49 -9.69 10.86
N LEU A 398 8.23 -10.79 10.99
CA LEU A 398 8.57 -11.39 12.28
C LEU A 398 9.59 -10.57 13.10
N GLN A 399 10.36 -9.70 12.44
CA GLN A 399 11.38 -8.88 13.09
C GLN A 399 10.88 -7.48 13.43
N VAL A 400 10.05 -6.87 12.57
CA VAL A 400 9.59 -5.48 12.70
C VAL A 400 8.12 -5.47 13.09
N LYS A 401 7.82 -5.11 14.33
CA LYS A 401 6.46 -5.13 14.90
C LYS A 401 5.61 -3.91 14.51
N SER A 402 6.22 -2.80 14.09
CA SER A 402 5.49 -1.59 13.72
C SER A 402 4.98 -1.65 12.28
N VAL A 403 3.68 -1.82 12.13
CA VAL A 403 2.97 -1.78 10.83
C VAL A 403 3.19 -0.44 10.12
N TYR A 404 3.03 0.64 10.87
CA TYR A 404 3.08 1.99 10.32
C TYR A 404 4.47 2.40 9.87
N ALA A 405 5.48 2.06 10.67
CA ALA A 405 6.87 2.35 10.33
C ALA A 405 7.30 1.68 9.02
N LEU A 406 6.96 0.40 8.84
CA LEU A 406 7.20 -0.32 7.57
C LEU A 406 6.44 0.29 6.40
N TRP A 407 5.21 0.69 6.65
CA TRP A 407 4.33 1.24 5.63
C TRP A 407 4.78 2.63 5.15
N PHE A 408 5.19 3.52 6.05
CA PHE A 408 5.81 4.80 5.68
C PHE A 408 7.12 4.62 4.93
N LEU A 409 7.97 3.72 5.42
CA LEU A 409 9.27 3.46 4.82
C LEU A 409 9.14 2.97 3.36
N CYS A 410 8.18 2.09 3.06
CA CYS A 410 7.97 1.63 1.70
C CYS A 410 7.56 2.76 0.75
N SER A 411 6.66 3.64 1.19
CA SER A 411 6.18 4.78 0.40
C SER A 411 7.27 5.83 0.15
N ASP A 412 8.16 6.00 1.11
CA ASP A 412 9.23 6.98 1.09
C ASP A 412 10.27 6.68 -0.02
N PHE A 413 10.72 5.43 -0.13
CA PHE A 413 11.61 5.01 -1.23
C PHE A 413 10.96 5.21 -2.60
N VAL A 414 9.68 4.92 -2.72
CA VAL A 414 8.92 5.10 -3.95
C VAL A 414 8.80 6.58 -4.30
N TYR A 415 8.52 7.42 -3.30
CA TYR A 415 8.42 8.86 -3.46
C TYR A 415 9.72 9.52 -3.87
N ALA A 416 10.75 9.35 -3.06
CA ALA A 416 12.02 10.04 -3.25
C ALA A 416 12.75 9.58 -4.51
N ILE A 417 12.68 8.28 -4.84
CA ILE A 417 13.48 7.68 -5.91
C ILE A 417 12.68 7.46 -7.20
N LEU A 418 11.52 6.78 -7.11
CA LEU A 418 10.83 6.32 -8.32
C LEU A 418 9.94 7.39 -8.96
N PHE A 419 9.34 8.27 -8.18
CA PHE A 419 8.46 9.30 -8.74
C PHE A 419 9.19 10.24 -9.72
N PRO A 420 10.35 10.85 -9.40
CA PRO A 420 11.07 11.68 -10.35
C PRO A 420 11.53 10.90 -11.60
N GLN A 421 11.89 9.63 -11.45
CA GLN A 421 12.27 8.76 -12.58
C GLN A 421 11.07 8.49 -13.51
N LEU A 422 9.90 8.20 -12.95
CA LEU A 422 8.69 7.94 -13.73
C LEU A 422 8.20 9.20 -14.46
N VAL A 423 8.18 10.34 -13.78
CA VAL A 423 7.79 11.63 -14.38
C VAL A 423 8.68 11.95 -15.56
N THR A 424 9.99 11.90 -15.38
CA THR A 424 10.93 12.24 -16.46
C THR A 424 10.94 11.21 -17.58
N ALA A 425 10.79 9.92 -17.28
CA ALA A 425 10.69 8.89 -18.31
C ALA A 425 9.46 9.09 -19.21
N LEU A 426 8.32 9.43 -18.63
CA LEU A 426 7.08 9.58 -19.38
C LEU A 426 6.92 10.96 -20.05
N PHE A 427 7.30 12.04 -19.38
CA PHE A 427 6.95 13.38 -19.80
C PHE A 427 8.13 14.18 -20.38
N ASP A 428 9.38 13.84 -20.05
CA ASP A 428 10.55 14.52 -20.59
C ASP A 428 11.21 13.73 -21.74
N LYS A 429 10.97 14.19 -22.97
CA LYS A 429 11.55 13.56 -24.17
C LYS A 429 13.08 13.63 -24.24
N LYS A 430 13.70 14.53 -23.45
CA LYS A 430 15.15 14.75 -23.42
C LYS A 430 15.84 14.01 -22.26
N ALA A 431 15.08 13.38 -21.35
CA ALA A 431 15.63 12.61 -20.26
C ALA A 431 16.45 11.42 -20.79
N ASN A 432 17.64 11.21 -20.22
CA ASN A 432 18.57 10.18 -20.62
C ASN A 432 19.15 9.40 -19.44
N ARG A 433 19.96 8.37 -19.72
CA ARG A 433 20.51 7.47 -18.71
C ARG A 433 21.39 8.18 -17.67
N TYR A 434 22.23 9.13 -18.08
CA TYR A 434 23.14 9.83 -17.18
C TYR A 434 22.36 10.73 -16.21
N GLY A 435 21.33 11.41 -16.70
CA GLY A 435 20.41 12.18 -15.83
C GLY A 435 19.72 11.28 -14.80
N SER A 436 19.20 10.11 -15.26
CA SER A 436 18.56 9.13 -14.37
C SER A 436 19.51 8.63 -13.28
N MET A 437 20.77 8.30 -13.63
CA MET A 437 21.79 7.86 -12.64
C MET A 437 22.12 8.95 -11.64
N ALA A 438 22.36 10.17 -12.10
CA ALA A 438 22.67 11.31 -11.24
C ALA A 438 21.51 11.65 -10.29
N GLY A 439 20.27 11.67 -10.82
CA GLY A 439 19.09 11.93 -10.02
C GLY A 439 18.84 10.83 -8.99
N LEU A 440 19.05 9.56 -9.33
CA LEU A 440 19.00 8.46 -8.37
C LEU A 440 19.99 8.66 -7.22
N ALA A 441 21.25 9.00 -7.55
CA ALA A 441 22.29 9.20 -6.54
C ALA A 441 21.94 10.38 -5.60
N VAL A 442 21.51 11.52 -6.15
CA VAL A 442 21.13 12.69 -5.36
C VAL A 442 19.91 12.39 -4.47
N SER A 443 18.85 11.81 -5.02
CA SER A 443 17.68 11.43 -4.23
C SER A 443 18.05 10.47 -3.09
N LEU A 444 18.86 9.46 -3.36
CA LEU A 444 19.25 8.46 -2.37
C LEU A 444 20.10 9.07 -1.26
N ILE A 445 21.10 9.89 -1.61
CA ILE A 445 21.97 10.56 -0.64
C ILE A 445 21.15 11.49 0.28
N LEU A 446 20.29 12.32 -0.30
CA LEU A 446 19.48 13.24 0.50
C LEU A 446 18.48 12.48 1.36
N ARG A 447 17.83 11.44 0.82
CA ARG A 447 16.84 10.66 1.59
C ARG A 447 17.50 9.89 2.76
N VAL A 448 18.58 9.16 2.50
CA VAL A 448 19.28 8.37 3.52
C VAL A 448 19.99 9.29 4.50
N GLY A 449 20.49 10.44 4.05
CA GLY A 449 21.12 11.44 4.89
C GLY A 449 20.21 12.02 6.00
N GLY A 450 18.89 11.98 5.81
CA GLY A 450 17.92 12.35 6.85
C GLY A 450 17.75 11.31 7.96
N GLY A 451 18.38 10.14 7.81
CA GLY A 451 18.25 9.04 8.74
C GLY A 451 16.94 8.26 8.59
N ASP A 452 16.83 7.18 9.33
CA ASP A 452 15.60 6.38 9.41
C ASP A 452 15.56 5.62 10.74
N PRO A 453 14.67 6.02 11.68
CA PRO A 453 14.58 5.35 12.98
C PRO A 453 14.16 3.88 12.87
N THR A 454 13.34 3.52 11.87
CA THR A 454 12.85 2.14 11.65
C THR A 454 13.98 1.19 11.27
N LEU A 455 14.94 1.68 10.48
CA LEU A 455 16.12 0.93 10.06
C LEU A 455 17.32 1.15 10.98
N GLY A 456 17.20 1.96 12.04
CA GLY A 456 18.31 2.32 12.92
C GLY A 456 19.41 3.15 12.21
N ILE A 457 19.06 3.86 11.13
CA ILE A 457 20.01 4.70 10.39
C ILE A 457 20.03 6.08 11.04
N PRO A 458 21.20 6.55 11.56
CA PRO A 458 21.28 7.87 12.15
C PRO A 458 21.17 8.98 11.10
N THR A 459 20.74 10.17 11.51
CA THR A 459 20.79 11.38 10.68
C THR A 459 22.24 11.75 10.38
N MET A 460 22.60 11.76 9.09
CA MET A 460 23.97 12.05 8.62
C MET A 460 24.09 13.47 8.05
N ILE A 461 23.02 14.01 7.50
CA ILE A 461 22.95 15.39 6.99
C ILE A 461 22.28 16.25 8.06
N PRO A 462 22.92 17.36 8.53
CA PRO A 462 22.33 18.22 9.54
C PRO A 462 21.18 19.07 8.94
N TYR A 463 20.05 18.45 8.76
CA TYR A 463 18.84 19.17 8.35
C TYR A 463 18.37 20.13 9.44
N PRO A 464 17.79 21.28 9.09
CA PRO A 464 17.17 22.16 10.07
C PRO A 464 15.90 21.52 10.67
N MET A 465 15.35 22.13 11.74
CA MET A 465 14.10 21.71 12.38
C MET A 465 14.19 20.28 12.95
N ILE A 466 15.14 20.07 13.87
CA ILE A 466 15.24 18.81 14.62
C ILE A 466 14.59 19.03 15.98
N GLU A 467 13.63 18.18 16.33
CA GLU A 467 12.96 18.14 17.63
C GLU A 467 12.93 16.70 18.13
N ASP A 468 13.30 16.47 19.39
CA ASP A 468 13.34 15.14 20.01
C ASP A 468 14.03 14.05 19.18
N GLY A 469 15.09 14.43 18.46
CA GLY A 469 15.84 13.53 17.58
C GLY A 469 15.19 13.24 16.22
N ASN A 470 14.02 13.80 15.94
CA ASN A 470 13.32 13.66 14.69
C ASN A 470 13.55 14.87 13.78
N VAL A 471 13.77 14.63 12.49
CA VAL A 471 13.89 15.67 11.48
C VAL A 471 12.51 16.08 11.01
N LEU A 472 12.05 17.28 11.37
CA LEU A 472 10.75 17.84 10.96
C LEU A 472 10.82 18.58 9.63
N PHE A 473 12.03 18.88 9.16
CA PHE A 473 12.28 19.46 7.85
C PHE A 473 11.79 18.53 6.73
N PRO A 474 11.16 19.04 5.65
CA PRO A 474 10.62 18.22 4.55
C PRO A 474 11.70 17.63 3.64
N PHE A 475 12.61 16.82 4.22
CA PHE A 475 13.77 16.28 3.51
C PHE A 475 13.43 15.22 2.46
N ARG A 476 12.29 14.54 2.60
CA ARG A 476 11.80 13.57 1.61
C ARG A 476 11.37 14.28 0.33
N THR A 477 10.63 15.38 0.47
CA THR A 477 10.25 16.26 -0.65
C THR A 477 11.48 16.93 -1.26
N LEU A 478 12.43 17.38 -0.44
CA LEU A 478 13.71 17.90 -0.93
C LEU A 478 14.45 16.85 -1.77
N ALA A 479 14.55 15.61 -1.30
CA ALA A 479 15.20 14.51 -2.03
C ALA A 479 14.51 14.24 -3.38
N MET A 480 13.18 14.20 -3.40
CA MET A 480 12.39 14.00 -4.61
C MET A 480 12.59 15.14 -5.62
N VAL A 481 12.43 16.38 -5.19
CA VAL A 481 12.55 17.56 -6.06
C VAL A 481 13.99 17.71 -6.59
N SER A 482 14.98 17.55 -5.72
CA SER A 482 16.40 17.61 -6.11
C SER A 482 16.74 16.51 -7.12
N GLY A 483 16.23 15.30 -6.92
CA GLY A 483 16.37 14.22 -7.88
C GLY A 483 15.73 14.55 -9.24
N LEU A 484 14.52 15.07 -9.24
CA LEU A 484 13.80 15.49 -10.46
C LEU A 484 14.58 16.57 -11.23
N VAL A 485 15.01 17.61 -10.53
CA VAL A 485 15.81 18.70 -11.13
C VAL A 485 17.14 18.16 -11.67
N THR A 486 17.81 17.32 -10.91
CA THR A 486 19.08 16.70 -11.32
C THR A 486 18.90 15.86 -12.60
N ILE A 487 17.84 15.04 -12.69
CA ILE A 487 17.56 14.26 -13.93
C ILE A 487 17.43 15.22 -15.11
N ILE A 488 16.67 16.29 -14.96
CA ILE A 488 16.41 17.24 -16.03
C ILE A 488 17.71 17.96 -16.44
N VAL A 489 18.44 18.52 -15.51
CA VAL A 489 19.66 19.29 -15.77
C VAL A 489 20.76 18.43 -16.39
N VAL A 490 21.09 17.32 -15.73
CA VAL A 490 22.17 16.42 -16.21
C VAL A 490 21.80 15.80 -17.56
N SER A 491 20.54 15.45 -17.80
CA SER A 491 20.11 15.01 -19.13
C SER A 491 20.36 16.06 -20.21
N ARG A 492 20.08 17.35 -19.94
CA ARG A 492 20.34 18.44 -20.92
C ARG A 492 21.83 18.59 -21.21
N LEU A 493 22.66 18.56 -20.16
CA LEU A 493 24.11 18.71 -20.28
C LEU A 493 24.77 17.53 -20.99
N THR A 494 24.18 16.33 -20.92
CA THR A 494 24.77 15.11 -21.46
C THR A 494 24.09 14.61 -22.74
N ASN A 495 23.14 15.34 -23.30
CA ASN A 495 22.43 14.91 -24.51
C ASN A 495 23.32 14.75 -25.76
N SER A 496 24.44 15.45 -25.83
CA SER A 496 25.44 15.28 -26.87
C SER A 496 26.17 13.93 -26.81
N ILE A 497 26.36 13.40 -25.59
CA ILE A 497 27.08 12.17 -25.30
C ILE A 497 26.12 10.98 -25.22
N CYS A 498 24.95 11.17 -24.60
CA CYS A 498 23.95 10.14 -24.37
C CYS A 498 22.59 10.58 -24.92
N LYS A 499 22.32 10.22 -26.17
CA LYS A 499 21.04 10.57 -26.82
C LYS A 499 19.86 9.90 -26.09
N PRO A 500 18.76 10.63 -25.83
CA PRO A 500 17.58 10.09 -25.18
C PRO A 500 16.84 9.09 -26.08
N THR A 501 16.49 7.93 -25.53
CA THR A 501 15.66 6.94 -26.23
C THR A 501 14.19 7.35 -26.15
N GLN A 502 13.46 7.29 -27.27
CA GLN A 502 12.04 7.61 -27.30
C GLN A 502 11.20 6.38 -26.88
N LEU A 503 10.09 6.63 -26.19
CA LEU A 503 9.14 5.57 -25.84
C LEU A 503 8.41 5.08 -27.09
N SER A 504 8.22 3.79 -27.19
CA SER A 504 7.51 3.12 -28.27
C SER A 504 6.62 2.01 -27.73
N LYS A 505 5.61 1.64 -28.51
CA LYS A 505 4.85 0.41 -28.21
C LYS A 505 5.76 -0.80 -28.38
N PRO A 506 5.59 -1.87 -27.59
CA PRO A 506 6.29 -3.13 -27.81
C PRO A 506 6.01 -3.65 -29.24
N LYS A 507 7.03 -4.21 -29.88
CA LYS A 507 6.82 -4.88 -31.18
C LYS A 507 5.95 -6.12 -30.97
N LYS A 508 4.99 -6.35 -31.89
CA LYS A 508 4.21 -7.60 -31.89
C LYS A 508 5.17 -8.79 -31.90
N GLY A 509 5.13 -9.62 -30.85
CA GLY A 509 6.03 -10.76 -30.65
C GLY A 509 7.12 -10.57 -29.59
N GLU A 510 7.28 -9.39 -29.00
CA GLU A 510 8.18 -9.14 -27.86
C GLU A 510 7.47 -9.25 -26.49
N VAL A 511 6.16 -9.50 -26.48
CA VAL A 511 5.31 -9.68 -25.28
C VAL A 511 5.16 -11.15 -24.95
#